data_3c5476eda8a04eef6e31365011db831c
#
_entry.id   3c5476eda8a04eef6e31365011db831c
#
_cell.length_a   1.000
_cell.length_b   1.000
_cell.length_c   1.000
_cell.angle_alpha   90.00
_cell.angle_beta   90.00
_cell.angle_gamma   90.00
#
_symmetry.space_group_name_H-M   'P 1'
#
loop_
_entity.id
_entity.type
_entity.pdbx_description
1 polymer ?
#
loop_
_entity_poly.entity_id
_entity_poly.type
_entity_poly.pdbx_seq_one_letter_code
_entity_poly.pdbx_strand_id
1 'polypeptide(L)'
;ISSAAPQDYRYTTVPNDPLKARIYTLDNGLKVYMTVNKETPRIQTYIAVRVGGKNDPAETTGLAHYFEHLMFKGTTHFGTQNYEAERPLLDRIEQQFEVYRKTTDEAQRKAIYHVIDSLSYEASKYAIPNEYDKLMAAIGANGTNAYTSFDVTCYTEDIPSNQVENWAKIQADRFKNSIIRGFHTELETVYEEKNMSLTQDPRKVSETMLAALFPHHPYGTQTVLGTQDDLKNPSITNIKNYYKTWYVPNNMAICLSGDFNPDEMIATIDKYFGDMKPNPNLPKLTVKPETPITEPIVREVLGPDAESVTLAWRFPGSASKEYETLQIVSQIMNNGKAGLMDINLNQQQKVLGAYAYVYNLSDYCAFIMQGRTKEGQTLDEVKDLFLGEIAKLKSGDFDENMLQANINNFKKYQIQQLEYNSIRADMFVQSFVNGTDWADEVTALERMSKLTKADIVAFANKYFTDSNYAIIYKKTGKDPNEKKISKPEITPIVMNRDAASNFLKEVQGSKVQPIEPVFIDYNKDMDQFAWNKDVPVLYKQNTTNDLFYLRYIFEMGNNNDKKLGTAAQYLRFLGTSDMTLEQLNSKFYGCLLYTSPSPRDMR
;
A
#
# COMPACT_ATOMS: atom_id res chain seq x y z
N ILE A 1 7.29 19.77 -44.85
CA ILE A 1 6.99 19.21 -43.53
C ILE A 1 8.03 18.09 -43.33
N SER A 2 9.10 18.42 -42.59
CA SER A 2 10.13 17.47 -42.19
C SER A 2 9.52 16.58 -41.11
N SER A 3 9.19 15.33 -41.43
CA SER A 3 8.92 14.32 -40.42
C SER A 3 10.23 14.07 -39.68
N ALA A 4 10.34 14.52 -38.45
CA ALA A 4 11.40 14.09 -37.56
C ALA A 4 11.35 12.55 -37.47
N ALA A 5 12.52 11.92 -37.57
CA ALA A 5 12.61 10.48 -37.38
C ALA A 5 12.05 10.13 -36.00
N PRO A 6 11.33 8.99 -35.84
CA PRO A 6 10.82 8.60 -34.53
C PRO A 6 11.99 8.50 -33.56
N GLN A 7 11.84 9.13 -32.39
CA GLN A 7 12.83 9.07 -31.32
C GLN A 7 12.96 7.64 -30.85
N ASP A 8 14.17 7.09 -30.87
CA ASP A 8 14.44 5.73 -30.42
C ASP A 8 14.67 5.75 -28.90
N TYR A 9 13.69 5.26 -28.13
CA TYR A 9 13.75 5.16 -26.67
C TYR A 9 14.46 3.87 -26.26
N ARG A 10 15.55 4.01 -25.53
CA ARG A 10 16.28 2.87 -24.97
C ARG A 10 15.58 2.33 -23.72
N TYR A 11 15.53 1.00 -23.61
CA TYR A 11 15.00 0.30 -22.44
C TYR A 11 15.84 -0.92 -22.11
N THR A 12 15.74 -1.38 -20.87
CA THR A 12 16.32 -2.63 -20.39
C THR A 12 15.25 -3.70 -20.27
N THR A 13 15.65 -4.94 -20.45
CA THR A 13 14.83 -6.15 -20.24
C THR A 13 15.63 -7.16 -19.43
N VAL A 14 14.93 -8.09 -18.78
CA VAL A 14 15.54 -9.18 -18.01
C VAL A 14 15.16 -10.52 -18.65
N PRO A 15 16.12 -11.41 -18.90
CA PRO A 15 15.82 -12.76 -19.39
C PRO A 15 14.91 -13.53 -18.43
N ASN A 16 13.98 -14.31 -18.98
CA ASN A 16 13.02 -15.13 -18.24
C ASN A 16 12.07 -14.34 -17.30
N ASP A 17 11.96 -13.04 -17.50
CA ASP A 17 11.00 -12.22 -16.77
C ASP A 17 9.56 -12.61 -17.16
N PRO A 18 8.72 -13.08 -16.24
CA PRO A 18 7.34 -13.43 -16.54
C PRO A 18 6.50 -12.21 -16.95
N LEU A 19 6.88 -11.01 -16.53
CA LEU A 19 6.24 -9.77 -16.93
C LEU A 19 6.74 -9.23 -18.27
N LYS A 20 7.86 -9.72 -18.78
CA LYS A 20 8.52 -9.18 -19.98
C LYS A 20 8.65 -7.66 -19.90
N ALA A 21 9.06 -7.17 -18.75
CA ALA A 21 9.10 -5.75 -18.45
C ALA A 21 10.04 -5.00 -19.37
N ARG A 22 9.62 -3.80 -19.78
CA ARG A 22 10.50 -2.79 -20.36
C ARG A 22 10.72 -1.69 -19.35
N ILE A 23 11.96 -1.35 -19.06
CA ILE A 23 12.33 -0.30 -18.11
C ILE A 23 13.08 0.80 -18.84
N TYR A 24 12.47 1.96 -18.90
CA TYR A 24 13.01 3.16 -19.52
C TYR A 24 13.51 4.12 -18.46
N THR A 25 14.54 4.91 -18.79
CA THR A 25 14.92 6.10 -18.05
C THR A 25 14.99 7.26 -19.04
N LEU A 26 14.10 8.24 -18.88
CA LEU A 26 14.09 9.43 -19.73
C LEU A 26 15.29 10.34 -19.40
N ASP A 27 15.58 11.29 -20.29
CA ASP A 27 16.73 12.19 -20.14
C ASP A 27 16.69 13.03 -18.85
N ASN A 28 15.49 13.31 -18.33
CA ASN A 28 15.30 14.01 -17.06
C ASN A 28 15.37 13.09 -15.82
N GLY A 29 15.64 11.80 -16.01
CA GLY A 29 15.75 10.82 -14.94
C GLY A 29 14.46 10.11 -14.56
N LEU A 30 13.32 10.44 -15.19
CA LEU A 30 12.05 9.73 -14.92
C LEU A 30 12.16 8.27 -15.36
N LYS A 31 11.90 7.36 -14.44
CA LYS A 31 11.80 5.92 -14.74
C LYS A 31 10.40 5.54 -15.17
N VAL A 32 10.32 4.69 -16.18
CA VAL A 32 9.05 4.16 -16.66
C VAL A 32 9.16 2.64 -16.78
N TYR A 33 8.33 1.93 -16.02
CA TYR A 33 8.24 0.48 -16.01
C TYR A 33 6.97 0.07 -16.73
N MET A 34 7.08 -0.83 -17.70
CA MET A 34 5.93 -1.27 -18.49
C MET A 34 5.85 -2.78 -18.60
N THR A 35 4.65 -3.32 -18.46
CA THR A 35 4.31 -4.70 -18.85
C THR A 35 2.97 -4.70 -19.57
N VAL A 36 2.93 -5.38 -20.73
CA VAL A 36 1.72 -5.49 -21.53
C VAL A 36 0.87 -6.67 -21.07
N ASN A 37 -0.42 -6.42 -20.89
CA ASN A 37 -1.42 -7.45 -20.60
C ASN A 37 -2.73 -7.07 -21.30
N LYS A 38 -3.13 -7.87 -22.29
CA LYS A 38 -4.27 -7.57 -23.17
C LYS A 38 -5.56 -8.28 -22.79
N GLU A 39 -5.64 -8.84 -21.58
CA GLU A 39 -6.83 -9.56 -21.09
C GLU A 39 -8.06 -8.65 -20.99
N THR A 40 -7.85 -7.38 -20.69
CA THR A 40 -8.89 -6.35 -20.64
C THR A 40 -8.39 -5.07 -21.33
N PRO A 41 -9.28 -4.26 -21.94
CA PRO A 41 -8.89 -3.01 -22.59
C PRO A 41 -8.69 -1.87 -21.57
N ARG A 42 -7.93 -2.14 -20.53
CA ARG A 42 -7.63 -1.20 -19.45
C ARG A 42 -6.15 -1.21 -19.09
N ILE A 43 -5.70 -0.15 -18.44
CA ILE A 43 -4.32 0.04 -18.00
C ILE A 43 -4.34 0.49 -16.55
N GLN A 44 -3.68 -0.29 -15.68
CA GLN A 44 -3.37 0.15 -14.33
C GLN A 44 -2.14 1.04 -14.36
N THR A 45 -2.27 2.22 -13.75
CA THR A 45 -1.20 3.20 -13.66
C THR A 45 -0.85 3.50 -12.21
N TYR A 46 0.44 3.55 -11.92
CA TYR A 46 0.99 4.08 -10.67
C TYR A 46 2.01 5.17 -11.00
N ILE A 47 1.91 6.31 -10.33
CA ILE A 47 2.97 7.33 -10.31
C ILE A 47 3.51 7.35 -8.89
N ALA A 48 4.70 6.82 -8.71
CA ALA A 48 5.37 6.69 -7.43
C ALA A 48 6.43 7.79 -7.26
N VAL A 49 6.41 8.45 -6.11
CA VAL A 49 7.46 9.38 -5.69
C VAL A 49 8.19 8.74 -4.52
N ARG A 50 9.52 8.61 -4.61
CA ARG A 50 10.35 7.98 -3.57
C ARG A 50 10.55 8.94 -2.41
N VAL A 51 9.48 9.27 -1.73
CA VAL A 51 9.44 10.14 -0.57
C VAL A 51 8.21 9.82 0.27
N GLY A 52 8.36 9.81 1.57
CA GLY A 52 7.27 9.49 2.49
C GLY A 52 7.54 10.06 3.88
N GLY A 53 6.84 9.54 4.88
CA GLY A 53 6.91 10.05 6.24
C GLY A 53 8.31 10.06 6.86
N LYS A 54 9.21 9.19 6.43
CA LYS A 54 10.61 9.20 6.89
C LYS A 54 11.40 10.44 6.45
N ASN A 55 10.95 11.09 5.38
CA ASN A 55 11.60 12.27 4.80
C ASN A 55 11.02 13.58 5.31
N ASP A 56 9.97 13.52 6.13
CA ASP A 56 9.41 14.72 6.74
C ASP A 56 10.43 15.40 7.64
N PRO A 57 10.54 16.75 7.62
CA PRO A 57 11.32 17.46 8.62
C PRO A 57 10.81 17.13 10.04
N ALA A 58 11.76 16.93 10.97
CA ALA A 58 11.41 16.54 12.35
C ALA A 58 10.54 17.58 13.08
N GLU A 59 10.60 18.82 12.66
CA GLU A 59 9.83 19.96 13.20
C GLU A 59 8.48 20.18 12.51
N THR A 60 8.17 19.41 11.46
CA THR A 60 6.90 19.50 10.72
C THR A 60 6.53 18.13 10.14
N THR A 61 6.31 17.15 11.00
CA THR A 61 5.93 15.80 10.60
C THR A 61 4.51 15.74 10.01
N GLY A 62 4.24 14.74 9.18
CA GLY A 62 2.97 14.59 8.49
C GLY A 62 2.88 15.30 7.15
N LEU A 63 3.96 15.94 6.67
CA LEU A 63 3.97 16.68 5.42
C LEU A 63 3.71 15.80 4.20
N ALA A 64 4.31 14.63 4.13
CA ALA A 64 4.13 13.70 3.02
C ALA A 64 2.66 13.33 2.82
N HIS A 65 1.99 12.94 3.91
CA HIS A 65 0.58 12.57 3.92
C HIS A 65 -0.32 13.78 3.61
N TYR A 66 -0.03 14.92 4.21
CA TYR A 66 -0.83 16.11 3.97
C TYR A 66 -0.72 16.60 2.51
N PHE A 67 0.49 16.56 1.95
CA PHE A 67 0.68 16.94 0.55
C PHE A 67 -0.01 15.95 -0.42
N GLU A 68 -0.06 14.67 -0.09
CA GLU A 68 -0.86 13.69 -0.85
C GLU A 68 -2.31 14.18 -1.02
N HIS A 69 -2.96 14.60 0.07
CA HIS A 69 -4.32 15.16 0.03
C HIS A 69 -4.42 16.39 -0.86
N LEU A 70 -3.44 17.29 -0.77
CA LEU A 70 -3.43 18.53 -1.54
C LEU A 70 -3.25 18.31 -3.05
N MET A 71 -2.66 17.19 -3.46
CA MET A 71 -2.52 16.80 -4.87
C MET A 71 -3.85 16.53 -5.58
N PHE A 72 -4.95 16.43 -4.85
CA PHE A 72 -6.31 16.31 -5.40
C PHE A 72 -7.05 17.64 -5.55
N LYS A 73 -6.45 18.74 -5.12
CA LYS A 73 -7.10 20.07 -5.11
C LYS A 73 -6.93 20.85 -6.41
N GLY A 74 -6.17 20.32 -7.36
CA GLY A 74 -5.99 20.91 -8.67
C GLY A 74 -4.68 21.65 -8.86
N THR A 75 -4.59 22.33 -9.98
CA THR A 75 -3.39 22.98 -10.49
C THR A 75 -3.68 24.46 -10.79
N THR A 76 -2.73 25.10 -11.47
CA THR A 76 -2.96 26.42 -12.04
C THR A 76 -3.97 26.41 -13.22
N HIS A 77 -4.27 25.23 -13.79
CA HIS A 77 -5.11 25.08 -14.98
C HIS A 77 -6.48 24.46 -14.72
N PHE A 78 -6.60 23.65 -13.66
CA PHE A 78 -7.89 23.07 -13.25
C PHE A 78 -8.06 23.15 -11.74
N GLY A 79 -9.28 23.01 -11.25
CA GLY A 79 -9.65 23.22 -9.85
C GLY A 79 -9.87 24.69 -9.49
N THR A 80 -9.84 25.56 -10.47
CA THR A 80 -10.08 27.00 -10.33
C THR A 80 -10.78 27.58 -11.56
N GLN A 81 -11.60 28.60 -11.34
CA GLN A 81 -12.19 29.39 -12.42
C GLN A 81 -11.25 30.49 -12.93
N ASN A 82 -10.36 31.00 -12.07
CA ASN A 82 -9.41 32.07 -12.40
C ASN A 82 -8.23 32.07 -11.42
N TYR A 83 -7.15 31.43 -11.81
CA TYR A 83 -5.96 31.32 -10.97
C TYR A 83 -5.30 32.67 -10.71
N GLU A 84 -5.26 33.58 -11.69
CA GLU A 84 -4.60 34.88 -11.52
C GLU A 84 -5.30 35.75 -10.46
N ALA A 85 -6.62 35.63 -10.33
CA ALA A 85 -7.39 36.29 -9.27
C ALA A 85 -7.28 35.56 -7.93
N GLU A 86 -7.15 34.24 -7.94
CA GLU A 86 -7.01 33.40 -6.75
C GLU A 86 -5.63 33.51 -6.10
N ARG A 87 -4.56 33.56 -6.90
CA ARG A 87 -3.16 33.53 -6.45
C ARG A 87 -2.82 34.52 -5.33
N PRO A 88 -3.17 35.80 -5.40
CA PRO A 88 -2.85 36.76 -4.33
C PRO A 88 -3.47 36.40 -2.99
N LEU A 89 -4.66 35.77 -3.00
CA LEU A 89 -5.32 35.29 -1.78
C LEU A 89 -4.58 34.09 -1.18
N LEU A 90 -4.17 33.13 -2.01
CA LEU A 90 -3.38 31.97 -1.60
C LEU A 90 -2.03 32.39 -1.01
N ASP A 91 -1.35 33.35 -1.62
CA ASP A 91 -0.07 33.90 -1.12
C ASP A 91 -0.23 34.56 0.26
N ARG A 92 -1.33 35.29 0.48
CA ARG A 92 -1.66 35.88 1.79
C ARG A 92 -2.01 34.83 2.83
N ILE A 93 -2.73 33.77 2.46
CA ILE A 93 -3.04 32.66 3.34
C ILE A 93 -1.75 31.98 3.80
N GLU A 94 -0.80 31.73 2.90
CA GLU A 94 0.51 31.18 3.25
C GLU A 94 1.24 32.06 4.26
N GLN A 95 1.31 33.36 4.00
CA GLN A 95 1.94 34.33 4.93
C GLN A 95 1.30 34.30 6.32
N GLN A 96 -0.03 34.23 6.39
CA GLN A 96 -0.74 34.18 7.67
C GLN A 96 -0.51 32.88 8.43
N PHE A 97 -0.40 31.75 7.77
CA PHE A 97 -0.03 30.49 8.41
C PHE A 97 1.39 30.52 8.97
N GLU A 98 2.35 31.16 8.30
CA GLU A 98 3.71 31.32 8.83
C GLU A 98 3.76 32.23 10.07
N VAL A 99 2.91 33.24 10.16
CA VAL A 99 2.74 34.04 11.37
C VAL A 99 2.05 33.24 12.47
N TYR A 100 0.97 32.52 12.13
CA TYR A 100 0.19 31.70 13.03
C TYR A 100 1.05 30.65 13.76
N ARG A 101 1.88 29.90 13.02
CA ARG A 101 2.72 28.85 13.60
C ARG A 101 3.78 29.36 14.57
N LYS A 102 4.20 30.62 14.44
CA LYS A 102 5.21 31.26 15.32
C LYS A 102 4.59 31.98 16.50
N THR A 103 3.29 32.16 16.52
CA THR A 103 2.56 32.87 17.57
C THR A 103 2.12 31.89 18.66
N THR A 104 2.43 32.18 19.91
CA THR A 104 2.11 31.34 21.07
C THR A 104 0.91 31.86 21.89
N ASP A 105 0.65 33.17 21.83
CA ASP A 105 -0.50 33.78 22.52
C ASP A 105 -1.80 33.33 21.86
N GLU A 106 -2.71 32.75 22.65
CA GLU A 106 -3.96 32.17 22.16
C GLU A 106 -4.90 33.19 21.53
N ALA A 107 -4.99 34.39 22.10
CA ALA A 107 -5.88 35.44 21.58
C ALA A 107 -5.38 35.95 20.23
N GLN A 108 -4.06 36.12 20.09
CA GLN A 108 -3.43 36.49 18.82
C GLN A 108 -3.56 35.37 17.78
N ARG A 109 -3.36 34.10 18.16
CA ARG A 109 -3.58 32.95 17.27
C ARG A 109 -5.00 32.94 16.74
N LYS A 110 -5.99 33.13 17.61
CA LYS A 110 -7.39 33.18 17.20
C LYS A 110 -7.67 34.30 16.21
N ALA A 111 -7.10 35.50 16.45
CA ALA A 111 -7.24 36.64 15.55
C ALA A 111 -6.61 36.36 14.18
N ILE A 112 -5.41 35.78 14.13
CA ILE A 112 -4.72 35.40 12.89
C ILE A 112 -5.55 34.36 12.14
N TYR A 113 -6.08 33.35 12.85
CA TYR A 113 -6.88 32.30 12.22
C TYR A 113 -8.18 32.84 11.62
N HIS A 114 -8.79 33.83 12.25
CA HIS A 114 -9.94 34.54 11.68
C HIS A 114 -9.60 35.22 10.35
N VAL A 115 -8.40 35.81 10.22
CA VAL A 115 -7.91 36.35 8.95
C VAL A 115 -7.69 35.25 7.91
N ILE A 116 -7.11 34.11 8.30
CA ILE A 116 -6.94 32.93 7.44
C ILE A 116 -8.30 32.44 6.94
N ASP A 117 -9.28 32.31 7.82
CA ASP A 117 -10.63 31.86 7.48
C ASP A 117 -11.29 32.82 6.47
N SER A 118 -11.21 34.13 6.71
CA SER A 118 -11.76 35.12 5.80
C SER A 118 -11.12 35.09 4.42
N LEU A 119 -9.78 34.99 4.35
CA LEU A 119 -9.05 34.87 3.08
C LEU A 119 -9.37 33.56 2.37
N SER A 120 -9.53 32.47 3.10
CA SER A 120 -9.86 31.15 2.57
C SER A 120 -11.29 31.14 2.00
N TYR A 121 -12.22 31.82 2.66
CA TYR A 121 -13.56 32.03 2.12
C TYR A 121 -13.54 32.81 0.81
N GLU A 122 -12.80 33.92 0.72
CA GLU A 122 -12.67 34.70 -0.51
C GLU A 122 -12.00 33.86 -1.64
N ALA A 123 -10.96 33.10 -1.33
CA ALA A 123 -10.31 32.21 -2.30
C ALA A 123 -11.28 31.10 -2.80
N SER A 124 -12.14 30.60 -1.95
CA SER A 124 -13.12 29.55 -2.30
C SER A 124 -14.11 29.98 -3.41
N LYS A 125 -14.31 31.28 -3.60
CA LYS A 125 -15.16 31.81 -4.69
C LYS A 125 -14.61 31.48 -6.07
N TYR A 126 -13.31 31.26 -6.19
CA TYR A 126 -12.62 30.89 -7.44
C TYR A 126 -12.43 29.38 -7.57
N ALA A 127 -12.35 28.65 -6.48
CA ALA A 127 -12.09 27.21 -6.47
C ALA A 127 -13.25 26.42 -7.09
N ILE A 128 -12.89 25.34 -7.81
CA ILE A 128 -13.82 24.33 -8.31
C ILE A 128 -13.53 23.04 -7.54
N PRO A 129 -14.31 22.71 -6.50
CA PRO A 129 -14.06 21.53 -5.69
C PRO A 129 -14.26 20.25 -6.50
N ASN A 130 -13.44 19.25 -6.22
CA ASN A 130 -13.50 17.91 -6.82
C ASN A 130 -13.40 17.89 -8.36
N GLU A 131 -12.77 18.88 -8.97
CA GLU A 131 -12.63 18.91 -10.43
C GLU A 131 -11.69 17.80 -10.94
N TYR A 132 -10.72 17.36 -10.12
CA TYR A 132 -9.93 16.20 -10.45
C TYR A 132 -10.78 14.92 -10.61
N ASP A 133 -11.74 14.70 -9.72
CA ASP A 133 -12.67 13.58 -9.85
C ASP A 133 -13.54 13.68 -11.10
N LYS A 134 -13.93 14.89 -11.49
CA LYS A 134 -14.65 15.14 -12.75
C LYS A 134 -13.78 14.80 -13.97
N LEU A 135 -12.48 15.12 -13.93
CA LEU A 135 -11.52 14.75 -14.97
C LEU A 135 -11.37 13.24 -15.08
N MET A 136 -11.24 12.55 -13.95
CA MET A 136 -11.13 11.09 -13.90
C MET A 136 -12.41 10.42 -14.41
N ALA A 137 -13.56 10.91 -14.00
CA ALA A 137 -14.85 10.44 -14.51
C ALA A 137 -14.99 10.65 -16.03
N ALA A 138 -14.54 11.79 -16.54
CA ALA A 138 -14.60 12.14 -17.96
C ALA A 138 -13.80 11.17 -18.84
N ILE A 139 -12.69 10.62 -18.33
CA ILE A 139 -11.87 9.62 -19.05
C ILE A 139 -12.24 8.17 -18.71
N GLY A 140 -13.24 7.95 -17.86
CA GLY A 140 -13.67 6.61 -17.45
C GLY A 140 -12.68 5.88 -16.52
N ALA A 141 -11.91 6.62 -15.73
CA ALA A 141 -11.00 6.06 -14.74
C ALA A 141 -11.76 5.41 -13.59
N ASN A 142 -11.20 4.35 -13.06
CA ASN A 142 -11.65 3.66 -11.86
C ASN A 142 -10.52 3.61 -10.83
N GLY A 143 -10.87 3.39 -9.56
CA GLY A 143 -9.88 3.18 -8.52
C GLY A 143 -8.95 4.38 -8.28
N THR A 144 -9.43 5.58 -8.58
CA THR A 144 -8.74 6.83 -8.25
C THR A 144 -8.41 6.87 -6.78
N ASN A 145 -7.12 6.82 -6.44
CA ASN A 145 -6.67 6.80 -5.06
C ASN A 145 -5.20 7.24 -4.96
N ALA A 146 -4.74 7.39 -3.74
CA ALA A 146 -3.33 7.56 -3.41
C ALA A 146 -3.04 6.94 -2.05
N TYR A 147 -1.78 6.74 -1.75
CA TYR A 147 -1.33 6.32 -0.43
C TYR A 147 0.05 6.88 -0.11
N THR A 148 0.27 7.14 1.16
CA THR A 148 1.55 7.55 1.71
C THR A 148 2.01 6.54 2.76
N SER A 149 3.26 6.11 2.63
CA SER A 149 3.96 5.31 3.64
C SER A 149 5.19 6.06 4.15
N PHE A 150 6.05 5.38 4.88
CA PHE A 150 7.36 5.96 5.25
C PHE A 150 8.28 6.17 4.06
N ASP A 151 8.19 5.33 3.03
CA ASP A 151 9.16 5.25 1.93
C ASP A 151 8.65 5.80 0.59
N VAL A 152 7.34 5.93 0.43
CA VAL A 152 6.72 6.28 -0.85
C VAL A 152 5.42 7.05 -0.68
N THR A 153 5.16 7.93 -1.64
CA THR A 153 3.83 8.49 -1.92
C THR A 153 3.46 8.08 -3.35
N CYS A 154 2.33 7.42 -3.51
CA CYS A 154 1.94 6.81 -4.78
C CYS A 154 0.51 7.18 -5.17
N TYR A 155 0.31 7.48 -6.44
CA TYR A 155 -0.96 7.89 -7.04
C TYR A 155 -1.38 6.84 -8.07
N THR A 156 -2.61 6.36 -7.98
CA THR A 156 -3.08 5.23 -8.78
C THR A 156 -4.37 5.55 -9.52
N GLU A 157 -4.43 5.07 -10.78
CA GLU A 157 -5.60 5.13 -11.64
C GLU A 157 -5.68 3.86 -12.49
N ASP A 158 -6.87 3.33 -12.68
CA ASP A 158 -7.17 2.32 -13.70
C ASP A 158 -7.95 2.99 -14.82
N ILE A 159 -7.36 3.10 -16.01
CA ILE A 159 -7.92 3.85 -17.14
C ILE A 159 -8.27 2.95 -18.32
N PRO A 160 -9.27 3.31 -19.14
CA PRO A 160 -9.47 2.67 -20.44
C PRO A 160 -8.25 2.84 -21.34
N SER A 161 -7.94 1.83 -22.15
CA SER A 161 -6.76 1.80 -23.03
C SER A 161 -6.76 2.93 -24.09
N ASN A 162 -7.91 3.49 -24.40
CA ASN A 162 -8.04 4.60 -25.35
C ASN A 162 -7.87 5.99 -24.73
N GLN A 163 -7.53 6.09 -23.44
CA GLN A 163 -7.45 7.34 -22.69
C GLN A 163 -6.02 7.73 -22.26
N VAL A 164 -5.01 7.10 -22.84
CA VAL A 164 -3.60 7.34 -22.47
C VAL A 164 -3.20 8.80 -22.63
N GLU A 165 -3.58 9.43 -23.74
CA GLU A 165 -3.23 10.83 -24.03
C GLU A 165 -3.84 11.79 -22.99
N ASN A 166 -5.13 11.63 -22.68
CA ASN A 166 -5.82 12.44 -21.67
C ASN A 166 -5.27 12.20 -20.28
N TRP A 167 -5.02 10.94 -19.92
CA TRP A 167 -4.40 10.59 -18.65
C TRP A 167 -3.02 11.26 -18.50
N ALA A 168 -2.17 11.15 -19.51
CA ALA A 168 -0.83 11.73 -19.48
C ALA A 168 -0.89 13.27 -19.36
N LYS A 169 -1.80 13.92 -20.09
CA LYS A 169 -2.03 15.37 -20.01
C LYS A 169 -2.45 15.80 -18.60
N ILE A 170 -3.40 15.10 -18.00
CA ILE A 170 -3.94 15.43 -16.68
C ILE A 170 -2.86 15.20 -15.61
N GLN A 171 -2.22 14.04 -15.63
CA GLN A 171 -1.20 13.71 -14.62
C GLN A 171 0.04 14.59 -14.73
N ALA A 172 0.51 14.87 -15.93
CA ALA A 172 1.64 15.77 -16.12
C ALA A 172 1.35 17.18 -15.59
N ASP A 173 0.16 17.73 -15.84
CA ASP A 173 -0.25 19.01 -15.28
C ASP A 173 -0.29 18.97 -13.74
N ARG A 174 -0.86 17.89 -13.20
CA ARG A 174 -0.94 17.65 -11.75
C ARG A 174 0.44 17.62 -11.09
N PHE A 175 1.40 16.93 -11.66
CA PHE A 175 2.75 16.83 -11.09
C PHE A 175 3.64 18.05 -11.35
N LYS A 176 3.40 18.81 -12.42
CA LYS A 176 4.17 20.01 -12.75
C LYS A 176 3.62 21.30 -12.13
N ASN A 177 2.31 21.42 -12.02
CA ASN A 177 1.62 22.68 -11.76
C ASN A 177 0.68 22.64 -10.55
N SER A 178 0.84 21.66 -9.66
CA SER A 178 0.04 21.57 -8.44
C SER A 178 0.21 22.81 -7.58
N ILE A 179 -0.90 23.28 -7.04
CA ILE A 179 -0.94 24.40 -6.09
C ILE A 179 -1.65 23.99 -4.81
N ILE A 180 -1.33 24.69 -3.72
CA ILE A 180 -1.96 24.46 -2.42
C ILE A 180 -3.24 25.26 -2.36
N ARG A 181 -4.37 24.59 -2.53
CA ARG A 181 -5.73 25.14 -2.54
C ARG A 181 -6.58 24.45 -1.48
N GLY A 182 -7.46 25.20 -0.83
CA GLY A 182 -8.37 24.64 0.18
C GLY A 182 -7.65 24.09 1.41
N PHE A 183 -6.53 24.69 1.78
CA PHE A 183 -5.62 24.18 2.81
C PHE A 183 -6.30 24.04 4.18
N HIS A 184 -7.04 25.05 4.63
CA HIS A 184 -7.67 25.02 5.95
C HIS A 184 -8.82 24.01 6.03
N THR A 185 -9.54 23.79 4.92
CA THR A 185 -10.60 22.77 4.84
C THR A 185 -10.01 21.37 4.89
N GLU A 186 -8.90 21.17 4.17
CA GLU A 186 -8.19 19.89 4.19
C GLU A 186 -7.53 19.60 5.53
N LEU A 187 -7.12 20.64 6.23
CA LEU A 187 -6.60 20.53 7.59
C LEU A 187 -7.62 19.92 8.56
N GLU A 188 -8.92 20.24 8.39
CA GLU A 188 -10.00 19.57 9.15
C GLU A 188 -10.01 18.06 8.90
N THR A 189 -9.91 17.64 7.65
CA THR A 189 -9.88 16.21 7.28
C THR A 189 -8.69 15.50 7.93
N VAL A 190 -7.51 16.09 7.84
CA VAL A 190 -6.29 15.53 8.45
C VAL A 190 -6.40 15.47 9.98
N TYR A 191 -7.01 16.46 10.61
CA TYR A 191 -7.30 16.42 12.06
C TYR A 191 -8.22 15.26 12.43
N GLU A 192 -9.29 15.03 11.66
CA GLU A 192 -10.19 13.91 11.93
C GLU A 192 -9.48 12.57 11.76
N GLU A 193 -8.68 12.41 10.72
CA GLU A 193 -7.90 11.19 10.52
C GLU A 193 -6.92 10.94 11.66
N LYS A 194 -6.24 11.99 12.14
CA LYS A 194 -5.37 11.88 13.32
C LYS A 194 -6.15 11.51 14.56
N ASN A 195 -7.28 12.16 14.81
CA ASN A 195 -8.16 11.84 15.95
C ASN A 195 -8.66 10.39 15.89
N MET A 196 -9.07 9.92 14.70
CA MET A 196 -9.47 8.52 14.50
C MET A 196 -8.31 7.55 14.76
N SER A 197 -7.10 7.92 14.34
CA SER A 197 -5.91 7.08 14.56
C SER A 197 -5.61 6.85 16.05
N LEU A 198 -5.90 7.81 16.90
CA LEU A 198 -5.69 7.73 18.35
C LEU A 198 -6.61 6.71 19.03
N THR A 199 -7.74 6.38 18.41
CA THR A 199 -8.72 5.40 18.92
C THR A 199 -8.56 4.01 18.35
N GLN A 200 -7.61 3.82 17.44
CA GLN A 200 -7.35 2.52 16.78
C GLN A 200 -6.22 1.78 17.50
N ASP A 201 -6.57 0.78 18.31
CA ASP A 201 -5.61 0.00 19.07
C ASP A 201 -4.51 -0.64 18.22
N PRO A 202 -4.80 -1.26 17.04
CA PRO A 202 -3.76 -1.81 16.19
C PRO A 202 -2.73 -0.77 15.73
N ARG A 203 -3.15 0.46 15.47
CA ARG A 203 -2.24 1.55 15.10
C ARG A 203 -1.36 1.96 16.27
N LYS A 204 -1.94 2.09 17.47
CA LYS A 204 -1.16 2.39 18.69
C LYS A 204 -0.10 1.33 18.96
N VAL A 205 -0.44 0.07 18.79
CA VAL A 205 0.50 -1.05 18.93
C VAL A 205 1.62 -0.95 17.89
N SER A 206 1.28 -0.72 16.62
CA SER A 206 2.25 -0.59 15.53
C SER A 206 3.21 0.59 15.75
N GLU A 207 2.70 1.76 16.08
CA GLU A 207 3.54 2.95 16.35
C GLU A 207 4.45 2.75 17.57
N THR A 208 3.94 2.13 18.63
CA THR A 208 4.74 1.80 19.84
C THR A 208 5.83 0.78 19.52
N MET A 209 5.53 -0.23 18.72
CA MET A 209 6.49 -1.24 18.26
C MET A 209 7.60 -0.60 17.42
N LEU A 210 7.23 0.24 16.45
CA LEU A 210 8.21 0.92 15.60
C LEU A 210 9.11 1.87 16.42
N ALA A 211 8.54 2.61 17.38
CA ALA A 211 9.31 3.46 18.28
C ALA A 211 10.30 2.65 19.15
N ALA A 212 9.93 1.44 19.57
CA ALA A 212 10.82 0.55 20.32
C ALA A 212 11.94 -0.02 19.45
N LEU A 213 11.62 -0.42 18.21
CA LEU A 213 12.61 -1.00 17.30
C LEU A 213 13.56 0.04 16.68
N PHE A 214 13.08 1.27 16.46
CA PHE A 214 13.80 2.30 15.70
C PHE A 214 13.90 3.62 16.49
N PRO A 215 14.63 3.64 17.62
CA PRO A 215 14.74 4.87 18.44
C PRO A 215 15.51 6.01 17.77
N HIS A 216 16.24 5.75 16.69
CA HIS A 216 17.04 6.75 15.96
C HIS A 216 16.53 7.00 14.55
N HIS A 217 15.94 5.99 13.90
CA HIS A 217 15.45 6.09 12.53
C HIS A 217 14.03 6.70 12.51
N PRO A 218 13.68 7.51 11.49
CA PRO A 218 12.33 8.09 11.33
C PRO A 218 11.18 7.08 11.34
N TYR A 219 11.42 5.81 11.04
CA TYR A 219 10.41 4.76 11.21
C TYR A 219 9.85 4.65 12.63
N GLY A 220 10.64 5.02 13.63
CA GLY A 220 10.25 4.99 15.03
C GLY A 220 10.15 6.37 15.69
N THR A 221 10.87 7.37 15.17
CA THR A 221 10.86 8.74 15.75
C THR A 221 9.75 9.62 15.20
N GLN A 222 9.16 9.24 14.07
CA GLN A 222 8.09 9.98 13.38
C GLN A 222 6.94 9.02 13.06
N THR A 223 5.76 9.59 12.75
CA THR A 223 4.63 8.87 12.20
C THR A 223 4.23 9.47 10.87
N VAL A 224 3.64 8.67 9.98
CA VAL A 224 3.21 9.15 8.65
C VAL A 224 2.14 10.25 8.78
N LEU A 225 1.25 10.14 9.76
CA LEU A 225 0.21 11.16 10.02
C LEU A 225 0.74 12.42 10.72
N GLY A 226 1.98 12.40 11.22
CA GLY A 226 2.54 13.48 12.00
C GLY A 226 2.08 13.53 13.46
N THR A 227 2.67 14.45 14.22
CA THR A 227 2.28 14.72 15.61
C THR A 227 1.07 15.66 15.67
N GLN A 228 0.37 15.65 16.79
CA GLN A 228 -0.73 16.60 17.04
C GLN A 228 -0.24 18.06 17.03
N ASP A 229 0.95 18.31 17.58
CA ASP A 229 1.51 19.65 17.67
C ASP A 229 1.92 20.17 16.28
N ASP A 230 2.48 19.32 15.43
CA ASP A 230 2.82 19.70 14.05
C ASP A 230 1.58 20.03 13.23
N LEU A 231 0.50 19.23 13.40
CA LEU A 231 -0.77 19.51 12.72
C LEU A 231 -1.45 20.79 13.19
N LYS A 232 -1.24 21.19 14.46
CA LYS A 232 -1.72 22.48 14.97
C LYS A 232 -0.95 23.68 14.44
N ASN A 233 0.28 23.47 13.99
CA ASN A 233 1.21 24.51 13.53
C ASN A 233 1.71 24.22 12.10
N PRO A 234 0.81 24.06 11.11
CA PRO A 234 1.18 23.69 9.77
C PRO A 234 1.95 24.80 9.03
N SER A 235 2.81 24.41 8.10
CA SER A 235 3.57 25.34 7.26
C SER A 235 3.31 25.08 5.78
N ILE A 236 2.62 25.97 5.11
CA ILE A 236 2.44 25.94 3.65
C ILE A 236 3.78 26.10 2.95
N THR A 237 4.65 26.97 3.47
CA THR A 237 6.00 27.17 2.92
C THR A 237 6.83 25.89 2.94
N ASN A 238 6.80 25.14 4.03
CA ASN A 238 7.49 23.84 4.13
C ASN A 238 6.91 22.82 3.14
N ILE A 239 5.59 22.80 2.97
CA ILE A 239 4.93 21.91 1.99
C ILE A 239 5.35 22.26 0.56
N LYS A 240 5.42 23.55 0.21
CA LYS A 240 5.91 24.00 -1.11
C LYS A 240 7.36 23.60 -1.35
N ASN A 241 8.23 23.75 -0.33
CA ASN A 241 9.62 23.33 -0.40
C ASN A 241 9.75 21.81 -0.56
N TYR A 242 8.95 21.06 0.16
CA TYR A 242 8.86 19.61 0.06
C TYR A 242 8.47 19.17 -1.36
N TYR A 243 7.44 19.77 -1.95
CA TYR A 243 7.02 19.52 -3.32
C TYR A 243 8.14 19.79 -4.33
N LYS A 244 8.79 20.95 -4.26
CA LYS A 244 9.91 21.31 -5.16
C LYS A 244 11.11 20.39 -5.03
N THR A 245 11.36 19.88 -3.83
CA THR A 245 12.53 19.04 -3.55
C THR A 245 12.33 17.62 -4.06
N TRP A 246 11.18 17.02 -3.80
CA TRP A 246 10.96 15.59 -3.94
C TRP A 246 10.12 15.16 -5.15
N TYR A 247 9.18 16.00 -5.60
CA TYR A 247 8.30 15.70 -6.74
C TYR A 247 8.97 16.09 -8.05
N VAL A 248 10.07 15.43 -8.32
CA VAL A 248 10.96 15.70 -9.47
C VAL A 248 11.21 14.40 -10.23
N PRO A 249 11.44 14.45 -11.55
CA PRO A 249 11.44 13.25 -12.38
C PRO A 249 12.53 12.25 -11.99
N ASN A 250 13.68 12.68 -11.51
CA ASN A 250 14.74 11.77 -11.04
C ASN A 250 14.48 11.16 -9.66
N ASN A 251 13.32 11.42 -9.06
CA ASN A 251 12.82 10.79 -7.84
C ASN A 251 11.45 10.12 -8.03
N MET A 252 11.03 9.93 -9.28
CA MET A 252 9.71 9.41 -9.62
C MET A 252 9.80 8.24 -10.59
N ALA A 253 8.78 7.39 -10.54
CA ALA A 253 8.56 6.35 -11.52
C ALA A 253 7.09 6.28 -11.94
N ILE A 254 6.86 6.00 -13.23
CA ILE A 254 5.57 5.63 -13.78
C ILE A 254 5.58 4.12 -14.01
N CYS A 255 4.63 3.40 -13.41
CA CYS A 255 4.54 1.95 -13.47
C CYS A 255 3.21 1.55 -14.09
N LEU A 256 3.26 0.77 -15.17
CA LEU A 256 2.11 0.49 -16.03
C LEU A 256 1.95 -1.00 -16.30
N SER A 257 0.73 -1.47 -16.20
CA SER A 257 0.34 -2.82 -16.66
C SER A 257 -1.02 -2.76 -17.34
N GLY A 258 -1.12 -3.27 -18.55
CA GLY A 258 -2.39 -3.33 -19.26
C GLY A 258 -2.25 -3.42 -20.77
N ASP A 259 -3.33 -3.04 -21.45
CA ASP A 259 -3.43 -3.10 -22.92
C ASP A 259 -2.97 -1.78 -23.56
N PHE A 260 -1.73 -1.75 -23.99
CA PHE A 260 -1.14 -0.60 -24.69
C PHE A 260 0.04 -1.04 -25.57
N ASN A 261 0.40 -0.19 -26.52
CA ASN A 261 1.63 -0.31 -27.28
C ASN A 261 2.77 0.40 -26.52
N PRO A 262 3.85 -0.30 -26.12
CA PRO A 262 4.92 0.30 -25.33
C PRO A 262 5.65 1.45 -26.03
N ASP A 263 5.86 1.38 -27.35
CA ASP A 263 6.57 2.41 -28.08
C ASP A 263 5.75 3.71 -28.19
N GLU A 264 4.44 3.59 -28.36
CA GLU A 264 3.51 4.73 -28.32
C GLU A 264 3.39 5.30 -26.91
N MET A 265 3.34 4.43 -25.90
CA MET A 265 3.22 4.83 -24.49
C MET A 265 4.41 5.67 -24.04
N ILE A 266 5.64 5.21 -24.31
CA ILE A 266 6.82 5.97 -23.88
C ILE A 266 6.91 7.32 -24.59
N ALA A 267 6.55 7.39 -25.87
CA ALA A 267 6.51 8.64 -26.61
C ALA A 267 5.48 9.63 -26.01
N THR A 268 4.33 9.14 -25.62
CA THR A 268 3.30 9.96 -24.98
C THR A 268 3.76 10.45 -23.60
N ILE A 269 4.37 9.59 -22.80
CA ILE A 269 4.91 9.97 -21.49
C ILE A 269 6.00 11.04 -21.65
N ASP A 270 6.94 10.87 -22.58
CA ASP A 270 7.99 11.85 -22.82
C ASP A 270 7.43 13.19 -23.30
N LYS A 271 6.41 13.17 -24.17
CA LYS A 271 5.72 14.36 -24.63
C LYS A 271 5.20 15.24 -23.49
N TYR A 272 4.63 14.63 -22.44
CA TYR A 272 4.00 15.35 -21.33
C TYR A 272 4.90 15.54 -20.11
N PHE A 273 5.78 14.58 -19.81
CA PHE A 273 6.63 14.58 -18.61
C PHE A 273 8.10 14.91 -18.90
N GLY A 274 8.53 14.86 -20.16
CA GLY A 274 9.94 15.01 -20.53
C GLY A 274 10.52 16.39 -20.25
N ASP A 275 9.70 17.42 -20.13
CA ASP A 275 10.12 18.79 -19.79
C ASP A 275 10.24 19.06 -18.29
N MET A 276 9.84 18.12 -17.43
CA MET A 276 10.04 18.23 -15.99
C MET A 276 11.52 18.33 -15.66
N LYS A 277 11.86 19.24 -14.74
CA LYS A 277 13.26 19.50 -14.36
C LYS A 277 13.67 18.59 -13.20
N PRO A 278 14.80 17.87 -13.33
CA PRO A 278 15.33 17.08 -12.23
C PRO A 278 15.90 17.95 -11.12
N ASN A 279 15.97 17.39 -9.92
CA ASN A 279 16.73 17.97 -8.81
C ASN A 279 18.06 17.21 -8.67
N PRO A 280 19.19 17.81 -9.08
CA PRO A 280 20.51 17.16 -8.96
C PRO A 280 20.96 17.01 -7.50
N ASN A 281 20.33 17.74 -6.58
CA ASN A 281 20.68 17.80 -5.17
C ASN A 281 19.59 17.16 -4.29
N LEU A 282 19.09 16.01 -4.68
CA LEU A 282 18.14 15.26 -3.83
C LEU A 282 18.76 14.98 -2.46
N PRO A 283 18.08 15.37 -1.36
CA PRO A 283 18.59 15.11 -0.03
C PRO A 283 18.74 13.60 0.21
N LYS A 284 19.81 13.22 0.90
CA LYS A 284 20.00 11.87 1.39
C LYS A 284 19.62 11.85 2.87
N LEU A 285 18.79 10.88 3.25
CA LEU A 285 18.48 10.66 4.64
C LEU A 285 19.75 10.23 5.37
N THR A 286 20.21 11.07 6.29
CA THR A 286 21.35 10.77 7.16
C THR A 286 20.81 10.45 8.54
N VAL A 287 20.87 9.18 8.92
CA VAL A 287 20.37 8.69 10.20
C VAL A 287 21.48 7.93 10.90
N LYS A 288 21.60 8.14 12.21
CA LYS A 288 22.47 7.30 13.05
C LYS A 288 22.00 5.86 12.95
N PRO A 289 22.89 4.90 12.64
CA PRO A 289 22.52 3.49 12.63
C PRO A 289 21.93 3.05 13.97
N GLU A 290 20.95 2.16 13.90
CA GLU A 290 20.38 1.57 15.10
C GLU A 290 21.39 0.68 15.80
N THR A 291 21.49 0.82 17.11
CA THR A 291 22.35 -0.03 17.92
C THR A 291 21.70 -1.40 18.15
N PRO A 292 22.48 -2.49 18.28
CA PRO A 292 21.92 -3.80 18.60
C PRO A 292 21.05 -3.76 19.87
N ILE A 293 19.93 -4.44 19.83
CA ILE A 293 19.05 -4.64 20.98
C ILE A 293 19.65 -5.76 21.81
N THR A 294 20.05 -5.47 23.05
CA THR A 294 20.74 -6.42 23.96
C THR A 294 19.84 -6.92 25.08
N GLU A 295 18.72 -6.26 25.32
CA GLU A 295 17.70 -6.65 26.29
C GLU A 295 16.31 -6.49 25.69
N PRO A 296 15.33 -7.34 26.02
CA PRO A 296 13.96 -7.17 25.54
C PRO A 296 13.40 -5.78 25.87
N ILE A 297 12.89 -5.10 24.86
CA ILE A 297 12.25 -3.80 25.05
C ILE A 297 10.77 -4.03 25.32
N VAL A 298 10.33 -3.74 26.54
CA VAL A 298 8.94 -3.95 26.96
C VAL A 298 8.17 -2.64 26.90
N ARG A 299 7.00 -2.67 26.25
CA ARG A 299 6.06 -1.55 26.19
C ARG A 299 4.64 -2.02 26.45
N GLU A 300 3.81 -1.12 26.95
CA GLU A 300 2.38 -1.34 27.20
C GLU A 300 1.55 -0.34 26.41
N VAL A 301 0.45 -0.82 25.85
CA VAL A 301 -0.54 -0.03 25.12
C VAL A 301 -1.92 -0.27 25.76
N LEU A 302 -2.66 0.79 26.04
CA LEU A 302 -4.02 0.75 26.55
C LEU A 302 -5.03 1.13 25.46
N GLY A 303 -6.12 0.42 25.39
CA GLY A 303 -7.23 0.70 24.49
C GLY A 303 -8.44 -0.20 24.75
N PRO A 304 -9.59 0.10 24.13
CA PRO A 304 -10.86 -0.60 24.40
C PRO A 304 -10.92 -2.03 23.85
N ASP A 305 -10.09 -2.36 22.85
CA ASP A 305 -10.12 -3.67 22.20
C ASP A 305 -9.59 -4.80 23.10
N ALA A 306 -9.80 -6.04 22.68
CA ALA A 306 -9.31 -7.23 23.37
C ALA A 306 -7.78 -7.22 23.52
N GLU A 307 -7.29 -7.86 24.58
CA GLU A 307 -5.87 -7.97 24.88
C GLU A 307 -5.11 -8.74 23.80
N SER A 308 -3.91 -8.29 23.53
CA SER A 308 -2.98 -8.96 22.61
C SER A 308 -1.52 -8.74 23.04
N VAL A 309 -0.63 -9.61 22.58
CA VAL A 309 0.82 -9.46 22.70
C VAL A 309 1.45 -9.48 21.32
N THR A 310 2.43 -8.60 21.13
CA THR A 310 3.23 -8.51 19.91
C THR A 310 4.70 -8.65 20.25
N LEU A 311 5.39 -9.59 19.59
CA LEU A 311 6.85 -9.66 19.59
C LEU A 311 7.38 -9.21 18.24
N ALA A 312 8.47 -8.45 18.24
CA ALA A 312 9.04 -7.92 17.01
C ALA A 312 10.57 -7.91 17.05
N TRP A 313 11.18 -8.35 15.96
CA TRP A 313 12.63 -8.35 15.73
C TRP A 313 12.95 -7.45 14.56
N ARG A 314 14.04 -6.69 14.67
CA ARG A 314 14.53 -5.81 13.61
C ARG A 314 15.47 -6.56 12.67
N PHE A 315 15.32 -6.31 11.38
CA PHE A 315 16.11 -6.90 10.30
C PHE A 315 16.58 -5.82 9.32
N PRO A 316 17.61 -6.13 8.50
CA PRO A 316 17.96 -5.29 7.36
C PRO A 316 16.78 -5.08 6.40
N GLY A 317 16.86 -4.01 5.58
CA GLY A 317 15.77 -3.59 4.70
C GLY A 317 15.41 -4.55 3.57
N SER A 318 14.37 -4.19 2.84
CA SER A 318 13.74 -5.03 1.80
C SER A 318 14.67 -5.42 0.65
N ALA A 319 15.73 -4.66 0.37
CA ALA A 319 16.71 -4.96 -0.66
C ALA A 319 17.82 -5.93 -0.20
N SER A 320 17.80 -6.39 1.05
CA SER A 320 18.82 -7.27 1.62
C SER A 320 18.58 -8.74 1.31
N LYS A 321 19.66 -9.52 1.34
CA LYS A 321 19.57 -11.00 1.27
C LYS A 321 18.87 -11.60 2.48
N GLU A 322 19.01 -10.95 3.63
CA GLU A 322 18.32 -11.32 4.86
C GLU A 322 16.80 -11.26 4.70
N TYR A 323 16.30 -10.30 3.95
CA TYR A 323 14.86 -10.20 3.67
C TYR A 323 14.34 -11.42 2.87
N GLU A 324 15.09 -11.90 1.88
CA GLU A 324 14.71 -13.12 1.11
C GLU A 324 14.60 -14.34 2.04
N THR A 325 15.60 -14.55 2.90
CA THR A 325 15.58 -15.64 3.89
C THR A 325 14.44 -15.46 4.90
N LEU A 326 14.21 -14.24 5.33
CA LEU A 326 13.14 -13.91 6.28
C LEU A 326 11.75 -14.23 5.73
N GLN A 327 11.52 -14.08 4.43
CA GLN A 327 10.26 -14.48 3.80
C GLN A 327 10.01 -15.99 3.94
N ILE A 328 11.04 -16.83 3.75
CA ILE A 328 10.94 -18.28 3.97
C ILE A 328 10.69 -18.60 5.45
N VAL A 329 11.42 -17.95 6.35
CA VAL A 329 11.23 -18.09 7.80
C VAL A 329 9.79 -17.74 8.20
N SER A 330 9.26 -16.64 7.65
CA SER A 330 7.88 -16.23 7.91
C SER A 330 6.87 -17.31 7.51
N GLN A 331 7.07 -17.96 6.37
CA GLN A 331 6.20 -19.05 5.91
C GLN A 331 6.36 -20.35 6.73
N ILE A 332 7.56 -20.64 7.22
CA ILE A 332 7.77 -21.76 8.14
C ILE A 332 7.04 -21.51 9.45
N MET A 333 7.03 -20.28 9.94
CA MET A 333 6.37 -19.92 11.18
C MET A 333 4.84 -19.87 11.02
N ASN A 334 4.35 -19.23 9.98
CA ASN A 334 2.92 -19.03 9.76
C ASN A 334 2.61 -18.88 8.27
N ASN A 335 1.90 -19.82 7.70
CA ASN A 335 1.45 -19.78 6.29
C ASN A 335 -0.07 -19.94 6.14
N GLY A 336 -0.80 -19.96 7.25
CA GLY A 336 -2.24 -20.12 7.29
C GLY A 336 -2.75 -21.58 7.24
N LYS A 337 -1.85 -22.57 7.08
CA LYS A 337 -2.17 -23.99 6.93
C LYS A 337 -1.29 -24.92 7.77
N ALA A 338 0.01 -24.85 7.55
CA ALA A 338 0.96 -25.86 8.00
C ALA A 338 2.24 -25.26 8.66
N GLY A 339 2.26 -23.97 8.92
CA GLY A 339 3.35 -23.34 9.66
C GLY A 339 3.39 -23.79 11.13
N LEU A 340 4.50 -23.57 11.79
CA LEU A 340 4.67 -23.94 13.20
C LEU A 340 3.58 -23.35 14.10
N MET A 341 3.26 -22.07 13.92
CA MET A 341 2.18 -21.41 14.68
C MET A 341 0.81 -21.91 14.27
N ASP A 342 0.62 -22.22 12.99
CA ASP A 342 -0.66 -22.76 12.49
C ASP A 342 -0.98 -24.10 13.16
N ILE A 343 -0.02 -25.02 13.17
CA ILE A 343 -0.20 -26.38 13.70
C ILE A 343 -0.20 -26.37 15.23
N ASN A 344 0.79 -25.75 15.85
CA ASN A 344 1.03 -25.88 17.28
C ASN A 344 0.19 -24.96 18.16
N LEU A 345 -0.24 -23.80 17.62
CA LEU A 345 -0.98 -22.79 18.38
C LEU A 345 -2.44 -22.67 17.92
N ASN A 346 -2.66 -22.42 16.63
CA ASN A 346 -4.01 -22.16 16.11
C ASN A 346 -4.85 -23.42 16.03
N GLN A 347 -4.37 -24.48 15.39
CA GLN A 347 -5.11 -25.72 15.23
C GLN A 347 -5.33 -26.45 16.55
N GLN A 348 -4.36 -26.38 17.46
CA GLN A 348 -4.47 -26.93 18.82
C GLN A 348 -5.22 -25.99 19.79
N GLN A 349 -5.67 -24.84 19.31
CA GLN A 349 -6.42 -23.86 20.11
C GLN A 349 -5.73 -23.48 21.43
N LYS A 350 -4.39 -23.35 21.40
CA LYS A 350 -3.60 -22.92 22.57
C LYS A 350 -3.71 -21.41 22.79
N VAL A 351 -4.14 -20.67 21.81
CA VAL A 351 -4.42 -19.23 21.84
C VAL A 351 -5.73 -18.97 21.12
N LEU A 352 -6.30 -17.78 21.27
CA LEU A 352 -7.50 -17.41 20.51
C LEU A 352 -7.20 -17.21 19.02
N GLY A 353 -6.02 -16.71 18.71
CA GLY A 353 -5.50 -16.58 17.36
C GLY A 353 -4.08 -16.02 17.41
N ALA A 354 -3.23 -16.55 16.52
CA ALA A 354 -1.84 -16.14 16.39
C ALA A 354 -1.42 -16.09 14.93
N TYR A 355 -0.62 -15.12 14.58
CA TYR A 355 -0.06 -14.99 13.24
C TYR A 355 1.32 -14.33 13.27
N ALA A 356 2.09 -14.54 12.21
CA ALA A 356 3.37 -13.90 12.00
C ALA A 356 3.47 -13.34 10.59
N TYR A 357 4.18 -12.25 10.44
CA TYR A 357 4.40 -11.61 9.15
C TYR A 357 5.66 -10.76 9.18
N VAL A 358 6.14 -10.41 7.98
CA VAL A 358 7.23 -9.47 7.78
C VAL A 358 6.65 -8.09 7.47
N TYR A 359 7.01 -7.10 8.27
CA TYR A 359 6.75 -5.70 7.99
C TYR A 359 7.94 -5.15 7.21
N ASN A 360 7.77 -5.02 5.90
CA ASN A 360 8.85 -4.64 5.01
C ASN A 360 8.89 -3.14 4.76
N LEU A 361 10.05 -2.56 5.00
CA LEU A 361 10.40 -1.17 4.73
C LEU A 361 11.73 -1.13 3.97
N SER A 362 12.05 0.00 3.31
CA SER A 362 13.25 0.10 2.48
C SER A 362 14.55 -0.02 3.28
N ASP A 363 14.65 0.67 4.42
CA ASP A 363 15.90 0.75 5.19
C ASP A 363 16.03 -0.36 6.24
N TYR A 364 14.92 -0.83 6.79
CA TYR A 364 14.82 -1.92 7.77
C TYR A 364 13.54 -2.71 7.56
N CYS A 365 13.54 -3.96 8.00
CA CYS A 365 12.33 -4.78 8.11
C CYS A 365 12.11 -5.19 9.57
N ALA A 366 10.91 -5.65 9.88
CA ALA A 366 10.62 -6.28 11.16
C ALA A 366 9.92 -7.62 10.94
N PHE A 367 10.31 -8.64 11.69
CA PHE A 367 9.54 -9.86 11.82
C PHE A 367 8.65 -9.75 13.05
N ILE A 368 7.36 -9.97 12.87
CA ILE A 368 6.34 -9.71 13.88
C ILE A 368 5.57 -10.99 14.14
N MET A 369 5.38 -11.33 15.42
CA MET A 369 4.47 -12.35 15.91
C MET A 369 3.43 -11.67 16.78
N GLN A 370 2.16 -11.92 16.50
CA GLN A 370 1.05 -11.30 17.24
C GLN A 370 -0.02 -12.34 17.58
N GLY A 371 -0.59 -12.23 18.78
CA GLY A 371 -1.63 -13.15 19.21
C GLY A 371 -2.55 -12.57 20.28
N ARG A 372 -3.71 -13.21 20.39
CA ARG A 372 -4.76 -12.90 21.35
C ARG A 372 -4.89 -13.99 22.38
N THR A 373 -5.16 -13.58 23.61
CA THR A 373 -5.40 -14.50 24.73
C THR A 373 -6.77 -15.15 24.65
N LYS A 374 -6.85 -16.41 25.09
CA LYS A 374 -8.10 -17.05 25.47
C LYS A 374 -8.60 -16.49 26.79
N GLU A 375 -9.85 -16.78 27.14
CA GLU A 375 -10.38 -16.48 28.45
C GLU A 375 -9.51 -17.15 29.56
N GLY A 376 -9.10 -16.33 30.54
CA GLY A 376 -8.24 -16.75 31.63
C GLY A 376 -6.76 -16.94 31.32
N GLN A 377 -6.33 -16.76 30.07
CA GLN A 377 -4.95 -16.83 29.65
C GLN A 377 -4.27 -15.48 29.83
N THR A 378 -3.03 -15.48 30.31
CA THR A 378 -2.21 -14.26 30.42
C THR A 378 -1.49 -13.93 29.10
N LEU A 379 -1.12 -12.66 28.93
CA LEU A 379 -0.29 -12.22 27.80
C LEU A 379 1.11 -12.86 27.82
N ASP A 380 1.67 -13.08 29.02
CA ASP A 380 2.95 -13.77 29.17
C ASP A 380 2.90 -15.24 28.75
N GLU A 381 1.80 -15.94 29.01
CA GLU A 381 1.61 -17.30 28.51
C GLU A 381 1.62 -17.35 26.97
N VAL A 382 0.98 -16.41 26.30
CA VAL A 382 1.01 -16.30 24.83
C VAL A 382 2.42 -15.96 24.34
N LYS A 383 3.11 -15.01 24.98
CA LYS A 383 4.50 -14.67 24.69
C LYS A 383 5.41 -15.91 24.79
N ASP A 384 5.28 -16.68 25.84
CA ASP A 384 6.10 -17.89 26.06
C ASP A 384 5.83 -18.97 25.01
N LEU A 385 4.60 -19.11 24.56
CA LEU A 385 4.25 -19.98 23.43
C LEU A 385 4.94 -19.52 22.14
N PHE A 386 4.99 -18.22 21.86
CA PHE A 386 5.69 -17.68 20.70
C PHE A 386 7.20 -17.94 20.76
N LEU A 387 7.82 -17.69 21.89
CA LEU A 387 9.25 -17.98 22.08
C LEU A 387 9.55 -19.48 21.98
N GLY A 388 8.60 -20.34 22.38
CA GLY A 388 8.67 -21.78 22.18
C GLY A 388 8.71 -22.17 20.70
N GLU A 389 7.92 -21.50 19.84
CA GLU A 389 7.94 -21.75 18.39
C GLU A 389 9.23 -21.22 17.74
N ILE A 390 9.77 -20.09 18.20
CA ILE A 390 11.10 -19.60 17.80
C ILE A 390 12.19 -20.60 18.19
N ALA A 391 12.11 -21.20 19.39
CA ALA A 391 13.06 -22.24 19.81
C ALA A 391 13.02 -23.47 18.90
N LYS A 392 11.85 -23.89 18.44
CA LYS A 392 11.71 -24.98 17.44
C LYS A 392 12.35 -24.60 16.11
N LEU A 393 12.15 -23.39 15.63
CA LEU A 393 12.82 -22.89 14.41
C LEU A 393 14.34 -22.96 14.56
N LYS A 394 14.88 -22.50 15.67
CA LYS A 394 16.33 -22.47 15.96
C LYS A 394 16.94 -23.86 16.11
N SER A 395 16.21 -24.82 16.62
CA SER A 395 16.65 -26.21 16.76
C SER A 395 16.43 -27.06 15.51
N GLY A 396 15.74 -26.53 14.50
CA GLY A 396 15.39 -27.27 13.31
C GLY A 396 14.23 -28.26 13.52
N ASP A 397 13.42 -28.08 14.55
CA ASP A 397 12.24 -28.90 14.82
C ASP A 397 11.06 -28.45 13.93
N PHE A 398 11.24 -28.64 12.63
CA PHE A 398 10.22 -28.44 11.59
C PHE A 398 10.51 -29.38 10.42
N ASP A 399 9.44 -29.70 9.66
CA ASP A 399 9.55 -30.59 8.51
C ASP A 399 10.37 -29.94 7.38
N GLU A 400 11.44 -30.60 6.93
CA GLU A 400 12.27 -30.14 5.83
C GLU A 400 11.49 -30.00 4.51
N ASN A 401 10.48 -30.85 4.30
CA ASN A 401 9.61 -30.77 3.14
C ASN A 401 8.85 -29.44 3.06
N MET A 402 8.73 -28.71 4.17
CA MET A 402 8.13 -27.38 4.22
C MET A 402 8.85 -26.38 3.34
N LEU A 403 10.18 -26.49 3.19
CA LEU A 403 10.96 -25.58 2.33
C LEU A 403 10.50 -25.66 0.88
N GLN A 404 10.42 -26.88 0.34
CA GLN A 404 9.95 -27.06 -1.04
C GLN A 404 8.48 -26.70 -1.20
N ALA A 405 7.65 -27.02 -0.20
CA ALA A 405 6.25 -26.63 -0.18
C ALA A 405 6.08 -25.11 -0.19
N ASN A 406 6.87 -24.38 0.59
CA ASN A 406 6.88 -22.90 0.60
C ASN A 406 7.26 -22.34 -0.78
N ILE A 407 8.32 -22.84 -1.41
CA ILE A 407 8.74 -22.39 -2.74
C ILE A 407 7.64 -22.64 -3.78
N ASN A 408 7.02 -23.80 -3.74
CA ASN A 408 5.92 -24.14 -4.65
C ASN A 408 4.69 -23.24 -4.44
N ASN A 409 4.38 -22.90 -3.18
CA ASN A 409 3.31 -21.97 -2.87
C ASN A 409 3.64 -20.54 -3.30
N PHE A 410 4.89 -20.08 -3.16
CA PHE A 410 5.33 -18.79 -3.72
C PHE A 410 5.16 -18.76 -5.24
N LYS A 411 5.55 -19.81 -5.96
CA LYS A 411 5.36 -19.91 -7.41
C LYS A 411 3.89 -19.82 -7.80
N LYS A 412 3.05 -20.61 -7.12
CA LYS A 412 1.61 -20.59 -7.36
C LYS A 412 1.02 -19.20 -7.10
N TYR A 413 1.38 -18.59 -5.97
CA TYR A 413 0.91 -17.29 -5.59
C TYR A 413 1.35 -16.20 -6.58
N GLN A 414 2.61 -16.26 -7.04
CA GLN A 414 3.10 -15.38 -8.08
C GLN A 414 2.26 -15.48 -9.36
N ILE A 415 1.97 -16.71 -9.84
CA ILE A 415 1.12 -16.91 -11.02
C ILE A 415 -0.27 -16.27 -10.81
N GLN A 416 -0.89 -16.47 -9.64
CA GLN A 416 -2.18 -15.87 -9.31
C GLN A 416 -2.12 -14.34 -9.30
N GLN A 417 -1.08 -13.77 -8.73
CA GLN A 417 -0.89 -12.32 -8.66
C GLN A 417 -0.73 -11.70 -10.05
N LEU A 418 -0.07 -12.39 -10.98
CA LEU A 418 0.12 -11.91 -12.34
C LEU A 418 -1.16 -11.85 -13.18
N GLU A 419 -2.29 -12.37 -12.69
CA GLU A 419 -3.61 -12.18 -13.29
C GLU A 419 -4.13 -10.74 -13.14
N TYR A 420 -3.59 -9.96 -12.20
CA TYR A 420 -4.08 -8.62 -11.85
C TYR A 420 -3.12 -7.52 -12.28
N ASN A 421 -3.58 -6.60 -13.13
CA ASN A 421 -2.78 -5.45 -13.55
C ASN A 421 -2.28 -4.60 -12.38
N SER A 422 -3.09 -4.43 -11.34
CA SER A 422 -2.71 -3.69 -10.14
C SER A 422 -1.48 -4.29 -9.45
N ILE A 423 -1.42 -5.62 -9.32
CA ILE A 423 -0.28 -6.29 -8.67
C ILE A 423 0.95 -6.26 -9.58
N ARG A 424 0.76 -6.51 -10.88
CA ARG A 424 1.85 -6.43 -11.87
C ARG A 424 2.54 -5.06 -11.83
N ALA A 425 1.77 -3.99 -11.81
CA ALA A 425 2.30 -2.63 -11.75
C ALA A 425 2.89 -2.28 -10.37
N ASP A 426 2.29 -2.77 -9.27
CA ASP A 426 2.81 -2.56 -7.91
C ASP A 426 4.18 -3.22 -7.68
N MET A 427 4.45 -4.37 -8.31
CA MET A 427 5.78 -4.99 -8.24
C MET A 427 6.88 -4.03 -8.74
N PHE A 428 6.60 -3.24 -9.76
CA PHE A 428 7.51 -2.19 -10.23
C PHE A 428 7.65 -1.06 -9.23
N VAL A 429 6.55 -0.66 -8.60
CA VAL A 429 6.57 0.36 -7.54
C VAL A 429 7.49 -0.07 -6.40
N GLN A 430 7.36 -1.32 -5.94
CA GLN A 430 8.19 -1.86 -4.85
C GLN A 430 9.67 -1.92 -5.25
N SER A 431 9.99 -2.39 -6.44
CA SER A 431 11.36 -2.39 -6.96
C SER A 431 11.97 -0.98 -7.01
N PHE A 432 11.21 -0.02 -7.54
CA PHE A 432 11.64 1.38 -7.58
C PHE A 432 11.87 1.97 -6.20
N VAL A 433 10.93 1.79 -5.28
CA VAL A 433 10.99 2.35 -3.91
C VAL A 433 12.16 1.77 -3.13
N ASN A 434 12.38 0.46 -3.22
CA ASN A 434 13.46 -0.23 -2.53
C ASN A 434 14.84 -0.02 -3.21
N GLY A 435 14.84 0.52 -4.43
CA GLY A 435 16.08 0.71 -5.20
C GLY A 435 16.72 -0.60 -5.66
N THR A 436 15.91 -1.67 -5.80
CA THR A 436 16.36 -2.97 -6.27
C THR A 436 16.46 -2.99 -7.81
N ASP A 437 17.39 -3.77 -8.33
CA ASP A 437 17.42 -4.06 -9.76
C ASP A 437 16.28 -5.05 -10.10
N TRP A 438 15.59 -4.82 -11.22
CA TRP A 438 14.53 -5.72 -11.65
C TRP A 438 15.02 -7.15 -11.91
N ALA A 439 16.29 -7.32 -12.33
CA ALA A 439 16.91 -8.63 -12.44
C ALA A 439 16.97 -9.38 -11.10
N ASP A 440 17.21 -8.68 -10.01
CA ASP A 440 17.21 -9.26 -8.67
C ASP A 440 15.80 -9.70 -8.24
N GLU A 441 14.78 -8.92 -8.57
CA GLU A 441 13.39 -9.29 -8.32
C GLU A 441 12.97 -10.54 -9.10
N VAL A 442 13.30 -10.61 -10.37
CA VAL A 442 12.99 -11.76 -11.25
C VAL A 442 13.66 -13.05 -10.76
N THR A 443 14.86 -12.95 -10.21
CA THR A 443 15.66 -14.12 -9.77
C THR A 443 15.55 -14.44 -8.27
N ALA A 444 14.80 -13.66 -7.51
CA ALA A 444 14.68 -13.82 -6.05
C ALA A 444 14.19 -15.23 -5.66
N LEU A 445 13.15 -15.71 -6.31
CA LEU A 445 12.58 -17.04 -6.00
C LEU A 445 13.57 -18.18 -6.30
N GLU A 446 14.38 -18.04 -7.34
CA GLU A 446 15.44 -19.01 -7.64
C GLU A 446 16.49 -19.05 -6.53
N ARG A 447 16.93 -17.89 -6.01
CA ARG A 447 17.84 -17.83 -4.87
C ARG A 447 17.23 -18.43 -3.61
N MET A 448 15.97 -18.09 -3.30
CA MET A 448 15.24 -18.64 -2.16
C MET A 448 15.09 -20.16 -2.25
N SER A 449 14.93 -20.72 -3.45
CA SER A 449 14.81 -22.17 -3.66
C SER A 449 16.09 -22.97 -3.34
N LYS A 450 17.21 -22.29 -3.26
CA LYS A 450 18.52 -22.91 -2.92
C LYS A 450 18.78 -22.95 -1.42
N LEU A 451 17.95 -22.29 -0.60
CA LEU A 451 18.10 -22.30 0.84
C LEU A 451 17.82 -23.70 1.41
N THR A 452 18.73 -24.17 2.26
CA THR A 452 18.61 -25.45 2.95
C THR A 452 18.06 -25.27 4.36
N LYS A 453 17.64 -26.36 4.99
CA LYS A 453 17.24 -26.35 6.41
C LYS A 453 18.37 -25.84 7.31
N ALA A 454 19.62 -26.22 7.03
CA ALA A 454 20.78 -25.75 7.76
C ALA A 454 20.96 -24.23 7.64
N ASP A 455 20.71 -23.65 6.46
CA ASP A 455 20.74 -22.19 6.25
C ASP A 455 19.68 -21.48 7.09
N ILE A 456 18.47 -22.02 7.14
CA ILE A 456 17.35 -21.47 7.93
C ILE A 456 17.68 -21.54 9.43
N VAL A 457 18.20 -22.66 9.91
CA VAL A 457 18.58 -22.83 11.32
C VAL A 457 19.72 -21.85 11.70
N ALA A 458 20.73 -21.73 10.85
CA ALA A 458 21.83 -20.78 11.06
C ALA A 458 21.33 -19.34 11.09
N PHE A 459 20.45 -18.97 10.16
CA PHE A 459 19.82 -17.66 10.13
C PHE A 459 19.01 -17.39 11.40
N ALA A 460 18.17 -18.34 11.82
CA ALA A 460 17.37 -18.22 13.03
C ALA A 460 18.22 -18.02 14.28
N ASN A 461 19.31 -18.79 14.43
CA ASN A 461 20.20 -18.65 15.58
C ASN A 461 20.98 -17.32 15.58
N LYS A 462 21.27 -16.77 14.40
CA LYS A 462 21.92 -15.46 14.28
C LYS A 462 20.99 -14.31 14.65
N TYR A 463 19.76 -14.35 14.17
CA TYR A 463 18.85 -13.18 14.23
C TYR A 463 17.80 -13.23 15.34
N PHE A 464 17.44 -14.42 15.85
CA PHE A 464 16.51 -14.58 16.96
C PHE A 464 17.25 -14.98 18.22
N THR A 465 17.84 -14.00 18.90
CA THR A 465 18.47 -14.24 20.20
C THR A 465 17.44 -14.19 21.32
N ASP A 466 17.85 -14.53 22.56
CA ASP A 466 16.95 -14.51 23.71
C ASP A 466 16.61 -13.10 24.21
N SER A 467 17.18 -12.05 23.61
CA SER A 467 17.11 -10.69 24.14
C SER A 467 16.89 -9.58 23.12
N ASN A 468 16.99 -9.85 21.80
CA ASN A 468 17.06 -8.80 20.78
C ASN A 468 15.71 -8.42 20.16
N TYR A 469 14.66 -8.39 20.94
CA TYR A 469 13.31 -8.12 20.46
C TYR A 469 12.53 -7.14 21.33
N ALA A 470 11.48 -6.58 20.77
CA ALA A 470 10.50 -5.79 21.49
C ALA A 470 9.26 -6.63 21.84
N ILE A 471 8.67 -6.35 22.99
CA ILE A 471 7.42 -6.95 23.45
C ILE A 471 6.43 -5.81 23.69
N ILE A 472 5.31 -5.85 23.01
CA ILE A 472 4.22 -4.88 23.17
C ILE A 472 3.02 -5.60 23.79
N TYR A 473 2.72 -5.28 25.04
CA TYR A 473 1.53 -5.75 25.74
C TYR A 473 0.38 -4.77 25.50
N LYS A 474 -0.61 -5.18 24.74
CA LYS A 474 -1.83 -4.41 24.58
C LYS A 474 -2.87 -4.90 25.60
N LYS A 475 -3.23 -4.03 26.52
CA LYS A 475 -4.20 -4.30 27.58
C LYS A 475 -5.50 -3.52 27.35
N THR A 476 -6.60 -4.10 27.78
CA THR A 476 -7.90 -3.43 27.75
C THR A 476 -7.95 -2.37 28.85
N GLY A 477 -8.28 -1.15 28.46
CA GLY A 477 -8.39 -0.02 29.40
C GLY A 477 -8.49 1.31 28.68
N LYS A 478 -8.74 2.35 29.45
CA LYS A 478 -8.74 3.72 28.95
C LYS A 478 -7.31 4.26 28.88
N ASP A 479 -6.92 4.77 27.74
CA ASP A 479 -5.64 5.47 27.58
C ASP A 479 -5.74 6.87 28.21
N PRO A 480 -4.99 7.16 29.30
CA PRO A 480 -5.05 8.47 29.94
C PRO A 480 -4.42 9.58 29.11
N ASN A 481 -3.64 9.23 28.08
CA ASN A 481 -2.94 10.17 27.20
C ASN A 481 -3.70 10.44 25.90
N GLU A 482 -4.85 9.80 25.70
CA GLU A 482 -5.70 10.06 24.54
C GLU A 482 -6.34 11.45 24.63
N LYS A 483 -5.84 12.34 23.77
CA LYS A 483 -6.38 13.72 23.65
C LYS A 483 -6.70 13.97 22.18
N LYS A 484 -7.96 14.28 21.89
CA LYS A 484 -8.37 14.73 20.56
C LYS A 484 -7.87 16.14 20.27
N ILE A 485 -7.50 16.37 19.01
CA ILE A 485 -7.16 17.72 18.54
C ILE A 485 -8.45 18.52 18.47
N SER A 486 -8.45 19.70 19.10
CA SER A 486 -9.52 20.68 18.94
C SER A 486 -9.32 21.41 17.60
N LYS A 487 -10.38 21.44 16.78
CA LYS A 487 -10.38 22.16 15.51
C LYS A 487 -10.76 23.62 15.72
N PRO A 488 -10.11 24.57 15.03
CA PRO A 488 -10.65 25.91 14.88
C PRO A 488 -11.98 25.88 14.11
N GLU A 489 -12.91 26.75 14.44
CA GLU A 489 -14.11 26.94 13.64
C GLU A 489 -13.77 27.59 12.30
N ILE A 490 -14.36 27.09 11.22
CA ILE A 490 -14.21 27.64 9.89
C ILE A 490 -15.55 28.04 9.30
N THR A 491 -15.54 29.10 8.50
CA THR A 491 -16.71 29.51 7.71
C THR A 491 -16.92 28.51 6.56
N PRO A 492 -18.15 28.01 6.36
CA PRO A 492 -18.45 27.17 5.20
C PRO A 492 -18.03 27.84 3.89
N ILE A 493 -17.24 27.12 3.10
CA ILE A 493 -16.72 27.63 1.82
C ILE A 493 -17.79 27.68 0.74
N VAL A 494 -17.58 28.52 -0.28
CA VAL A 494 -18.42 28.55 -1.48
C VAL A 494 -18.20 27.27 -2.28
N MET A 495 -19.28 26.60 -2.66
CA MET A 495 -19.24 25.36 -3.44
C MET A 495 -19.65 25.63 -4.89
N ASN A 496 -18.69 25.82 -5.78
CA ASN A 496 -18.90 26.06 -7.22
C ASN A 496 -19.07 24.74 -7.98
N ARG A 497 -20.09 23.94 -7.63
CA ARG A 497 -20.24 22.54 -8.13
C ARG A 497 -20.47 22.46 -9.63
N ASP A 498 -21.12 23.46 -10.23
CA ASP A 498 -21.46 23.50 -11.64
C ASP A 498 -20.39 24.20 -12.50
N ALA A 499 -19.37 24.76 -11.88
CA ALA A 499 -18.27 25.39 -12.58
C ALA A 499 -17.36 24.34 -13.24
N ALA A 500 -16.76 24.70 -14.35
CA ALA A 500 -15.80 23.88 -15.08
C ALA A 500 -14.68 24.74 -15.63
N SER A 501 -13.44 24.31 -15.43
CA SER A 501 -12.27 24.93 -16.05
C SER A 501 -12.23 24.67 -17.56
N ASN A 502 -11.49 25.49 -18.30
CA ASN A 502 -11.23 25.21 -19.70
C ASN A 502 -10.51 23.88 -19.90
N PHE A 503 -9.63 23.51 -18.97
CA PHE A 503 -8.94 22.22 -18.99
C PHE A 503 -9.92 21.04 -18.98
N LEU A 504 -10.90 21.04 -18.08
CA LEU A 504 -11.95 20.01 -18.05
C LEU A 504 -12.74 19.97 -19.35
N LYS A 505 -13.14 21.13 -19.87
CA LYS A 505 -13.89 21.23 -21.13
C LYS A 505 -13.10 20.67 -22.31
N GLU A 506 -11.79 20.92 -22.39
CA GLU A 506 -10.91 20.35 -23.41
C GLU A 506 -10.84 18.82 -23.32
N VAL A 507 -10.69 18.27 -22.12
CA VAL A 507 -10.67 16.81 -21.91
C VAL A 507 -12.00 16.19 -22.30
N GLN A 508 -13.13 16.78 -21.89
CA GLN A 508 -14.46 16.31 -22.23
C GLN A 508 -14.76 16.40 -23.74
N GLY A 509 -14.22 17.41 -24.42
CA GLY A 509 -14.36 17.61 -25.87
C GLY A 509 -13.37 16.83 -26.73
N SER A 510 -12.42 16.10 -26.13
CA SER A 510 -11.41 15.35 -26.87
C SER A 510 -12.03 14.19 -27.65
N LYS A 511 -11.55 13.99 -28.89
CA LYS A 511 -11.98 12.86 -29.71
C LYS A 511 -11.12 11.65 -29.38
N VAL A 512 -11.76 10.59 -28.94
CA VAL A 512 -11.12 9.32 -28.58
C VAL A 512 -11.76 8.19 -29.38
N GLN A 513 -10.95 7.27 -29.88
CA GLN A 513 -11.46 6.09 -30.59
C GLN A 513 -12.22 5.21 -29.60
N PRO A 514 -13.46 4.79 -29.92
CA PRO A 514 -14.22 3.94 -29.03
C PRO A 514 -13.57 2.56 -28.86
N ILE A 515 -13.77 1.96 -27.70
CA ILE A 515 -13.46 0.55 -27.46
C ILE A 515 -14.73 -0.25 -27.76
N GLU A 516 -14.64 -1.17 -28.70
CA GLU A 516 -15.78 -2.02 -29.04
C GLU A 516 -16.02 -3.05 -27.93
N PRO A 517 -17.28 -3.19 -27.46
CA PRO A 517 -17.59 -4.14 -26.41
C PRO A 517 -17.48 -5.59 -26.91
N VAL A 518 -16.93 -6.45 -26.08
CA VAL A 518 -16.88 -7.90 -26.31
C VAL A 518 -17.92 -8.56 -25.40
N PHE A 519 -18.92 -9.19 -26.02
CA PHE A 519 -19.99 -9.90 -25.33
C PHE A 519 -19.65 -11.40 -25.22
N ILE A 520 -19.87 -11.95 -24.03
CA ILE A 520 -19.74 -13.40 -23.81
C ILE A 520 -20.97 -14.10 -24.37
N ASP A 521 -20.76 -15.08 -25.23
CA ASP A 521 -21.79 -16.01 -25.68
C ASP A 521 -21.65 -17.32 -24.93
N TYR A 522 -22.48 -17.53 -23.91
CA TYR A 522 -22.42 -18.71 -23.03
C TYR A 522 -22.57 -20.04 -23.78
N ASN A 523 -23.08 -20.07 -24.98
CA ASN A 523 -23.19 -21.27 -25.79
C ASN A 523 -21.94 -21.57 -26.62
N LYS A 524 -21.09 -20.56 -26.85
CA LYS A 524 -19.86 -20.68 -27.66
C LYS A 524 -18.58 -20.59 -26.83
N ASP A 525 -18.62 -19.78 -25.77
CA ASP A 525 -17.44 -19.41 -25.01
C ASP A 525 -17.16 -20.34 -23.83
N MET A 526 -18.06 -21.31 -23.55
CA MET A 526 -17.88 -22.33 -22.54
C MET A 526 -18.53 -23.65 -22.95
N ASP A 527 -18.01 -24.75 -22.43
CA ASP A 527 -18.60 -26.06 -22.56
C ASP A 527 -19.65 -26.27 -21.48
N GLN A 528 -20.80 -26.85 -21.85
CA GLN A 528 -21.89 -27.17 -20.94
C GLN A 528 -22.21 -28.64 -21.05
N PHE A 529 -22.17 -29.36 -19.93
CA PHE A 529 -22.50 -30.79 -19.87
C PHE A 529 -23.08 -31.16 -18.49
N ALA A 530 -23.55 -32.36 -18.32
CA ALA A 530 -24.05 -32.86 -17.06
C ALA A 530 -23.15 -33.95 -16.50
N TRP A 531 -22.79 -33.83 -15.22
CA TRP A 531 -22.17 -34.92 -14.46
C TRP A 531 -23.26 -35.70 -13.74
N ASN A 532 -23.18 -37.05 -13.84
CA ASN A 532 -24.19 -37.94 -13.25
C ASN A 532 -25.66 -37.60 -13.58
N LYS A 533 -25.93 -37.13 -14.79
CA LYS A 533 -27.24 -36.74 -15.33
C LYS A 533 -27.90 -35.50 -14.70
N ASP A 534 -27.61 -35.18 -13.45
CA ASP A 534 -28.38 -34.19 -12.69
C ASP A 534 -27.55 -32.96 -12.27
N VAL A 535 -26.24 -33.03 -12.34
CA VAL A 535 -25.36 -31.92 -11.94
C VAL A 535 -24.86 -31.17 -13.19
N PRO A 536 -25.35 -29.96 -13.47
CA PRO A 536 -24.85 -29.16 -14.57
C PRO A 536 -23.41 -28.73 -14.32
N VAL A 537 -22.57 -28.84 -15.33
CA VAL A 537 -21.18 -28.42 -15.29
C VAL A 537 -20.96 -27.35 -16.37
N LEU A 538 -20.43 -26.22 -15.96
CA LEU A 538 -19.95 -25.15 -16.84
C LEU A 538 -18.44 -25.18 -16.81
N TYR A 539 -17.82 -25.37 -17.96
CA TYR A 539 -16.37 -25.47 -18.08
C TYR A 539 -15.83 -24.44 -19.05
N LYS A 540 -14.76 -23.78 -18.65
CA LYS A 540 -13.95 -22.90 -19.49
C LYS A 540 -12.50 -23.23 -19.27
N GLN A 541 -11.78 -23.55 -20.33
CA GLN A 541 -10.34 -23.75 -20.25
C GLN A 541 -9.64 -22.44 -19.86
N ASN A 542 -8.76 -22.52 -18.84
CA ASN A 542 -7.88 -21.41 -18.52
C ASN A 542 -6.77 -21.35 -19.58
N THR A 543 -6.75 -20.26 -20.34
CA THR A 543 -5.73 -20.00 -21.38
C THR A 543 -4.68 -19.01 -20.93
N THR A 544 -4.82 -18.43 -19.74
CA THR A 544 -3.94 -17.41 -19.17
C THR A 544 -2.74 -18.03 -18.46
N ASN A 545 -2.98 -19.12 -17.72
CA ASN A 545 -1.96 -19.84 -16.94
C ASN A 545 -2.40 -21.27 -16.64
N ASP A 546 -1.55 -22.01 -15.92
CA ASP A 546 -1.79 -23.42 -15.57
C ASP A 546 -2.60 -23.62 -14.29
N LEU A 547 -3.28 -22.59 -13.79
CA LEU A 547 -4.10 -22.70 -12.60
C LEU A 547 -5.49 -23.27 -12.93
N PHE A 548 -5.98 -24.11 -12.04
CA PHE A 548 -7.27 -24.74 -12.13
C PHE A 548 -8.17 -24.30 -10.97
N TYR A 549 -9.40 -23.94 -11.30
CA TYR A 549 -10.42 -23.53 -10.33
C TYR A 549 -11.64 -24.45 -10.44
N LEU A 550 -12.03 -25.08 -9.34
CA LEU A 550 -13.24 -25.88 -9.25
C LEU A 550 -14.18 -25.29 -8.19
N ARG A 551 -15.41 -25.02 -8.59
CA ARG A 551 -16.45 -24.50 -7.68
C ARG A 551 -17.64 -25.44 -7.66
N TYR A 552 -18.03 -25.86 -6.46
CA TYR A 552 -19.31 -26.51 -6.21
C TYR A 552 -20.30 -25.45 -5.72
N ILE A 553 -21.42 -25.32 -6.43
CA ILE A 553 -22.46 -24.32 -6.11
C ILE A 553 -23.70 -25.08 -5.65
N PHE A 554 -24.18 -24.78 -4.46
CA PHE A 554 -25.42 -25.28 -3.91
C PHE A 554 -26.45 -24.17 -3.95
N GLU A 555 -27.67 -24.47 -4.40
CA GLU A 555 -28.78 -23.50 -4.43
C GLU A 555 -29.34 -23.22 -3.03
N MET A 556 -28.47 -22.97 -2.08
CA MET A 556 -28.80 -22.63 -0.71
C MET A 556 -27.73 -21.76 -0.06
N GLY A 557 -28.16 -20.90 0.82
CA GLY A 557 -27.28 -19.99 1.56
C GLY A 557 -27.92 -19.51 2.86
N ASN A 558 -27.40 -18.45 3.44
CA ASN A 558 -27.87 -17.89 4.71
C ASN A 558 -29.35 -17.45 4.67
N ASN A 559 -29.88 -17.15 3.50
CA ASN A 559 -31.31 -16.83 3.35
C ASN A 559 -32.22 -18.06 3.54
N ASN A 560 -31.70 -19.27 3.31
CA ASN A 560 -32.41 -20.53 3.54
C ASN A 560 -32.30 -20.96 5.00
N ASP A 561 -31.10 -20.90 5.56
CA ASP A 561 -30.84 -21.19 6.99
C ASP A 561 -29.63 -20.36 7.48
N LYS A 562 -29.85 -19.52 8.48
CA LYS A 562 -28.84 -18.68 9.10
C LYS A 562 -27.65 -19.45 9.71
N LYS A 563 -27.86 -20.75 10.04
CA LYS A 563 -26.82 -21.63 10.58
C LYS A 563 -25.79 -22.05 9.54
N LEU A 564 -26.10 -21.96 8.25
CA LEU A 564 -25.17 -22.35 7.17
C LEU A 564 -23.87 -21.56 7.21
N GLY A 565 -23.92 -20.28 7.54
CA GLY A 565 -22.70 -19.46 7.70
C GLY A 565 -21.78 -20.01 8.77
N THR A 566 -22.31 -20.36 9.93
CA THR A 566 -21.55 -20.96 11.03
C THR A 566 -21.03 -22.34 10.65
N ALA A 567 -21.88 -23.18 10.03
CA ALA A 567 -21.49 -24.52 9.57
C ALA A 567 -20.34 -24.46 8.56
N ALA A 568 -20.41 -23.57 7.56
CA ALA A 568 -19.34 -23.38 6.58
C ALA A 568 -18.02 -22.90 7.23
N GLN A 569 -18.10 -22.00 8.21
CA GLN A 569 -16.93 -21.58 8.96
C GLN A 569 -16.35 -22.70 9.83
N TYR A 570 -17.20 -23.58 10.35
CA TYR A 570 -16.76 -24.69 11.19
C TYR A 570 -16.00 -25.77 10.40
N LEU A 571 -16.26 -25.93 9.10
CA LEU A 571 -15.56 -26.90 8.23
C LEU A 571 -14.02 -26.76 8.30
N ARG A 572 -13.49 -25.58 8.51
CA ARG A 572 -12.04 -25.35 8.62
C ARG A 572 -11.38 -25.97 9.86
N PHE A 573 -12.19 -26.42 10.83
CA PHE A 573 -11.72 -27.08 12.06
C PHE A 573 -11.88 -28.60 12.00
N LEU A 574 -12.37 -29.13 10.88
CA LEU A 574 -12.64 -30.55 10.71
C LEU A 574 -11.57 -31.21 9.83
N GLY A 575 -11.18 -32.42 10.21
CA GLY A 575 -10.48 -33.34 9.31
C GLY A 575 -11.46 -34.11 8.44
N THR A 576 -11.02 -35.26 7.95
CA THR A 576 -11.85 -36.24 7.23
C THR A 576 -11.94 -37.53 8.06
N SER A 577 -12.71 -38.55 7.57
CA SER A 577 -12.68 -39.88 8.17
C SER A 577 -11.28 -40.48 8.29
N ASP A 578 -10.36 -40.12 7.38
CA ASP A 578 -9.09 -40.79 7.22
C ASP A 578 -7.89 -39.89 7.58
N MET A 579 -8.11 -38.60 7.78
CA MET A 579 -7.06 -37.60 8.07
C MET A 579 -7.45 -36.66 9.18
N THR A 580 -6.54 -36.41 10.10
CA THR A 580 -6.68 -35.31 11.07
C THR A 580 -6.66 -33.96 10.34
N LEU A 581 -7.12 -32.90 11.01
CA LEU A 581 -7.05 -31.55 10.46
C LEU A 581 -5.62 -31.13 10.07
N GLU A 582 -4.64 -31.46 10.92
CA GLU A 582 -3.23 -31.20 10.69
C GLU A 582 -2.72 -31.89 9.42
N GLN A 583 -3.00 -33.20 9.30
CA GLN A 583 -2.61 -33.99 8.12
C GLN A 583 -3.26 -33.44 6.84
N LEU A 584 -4.55 -33.10 6.92
CA LEU A 584 -5.29 -32.53 5.80
C LEU A 584 -4.72 -31.18 5.34
N ASN A 585 -4.46 -30.27 6.27
CA ASN A 585 -3.89 -28.96 5.97
C ASN A 585 -2.47 -29.05 5.42
N SER A 586 -1.64 -29.92 5.97
CA SER A 586 -0.29 -30.18 5.47
C SER A 586 -0.31 -30.74 4.06
N LYS A 587 -1.24 -31.66 3.78
CA LYS A 587 -1.43 -32.20 2.43
C LYS A 587 -1.93 -31.14 1.45
N PHE A 588 -2.91 -30.34 1.82
CA PHE A 588 -3.39 -29.25 0.97
C PHE A 588 -2.27 -28.24 0.66
N TYR A 589 -1.50 -27.88 1.65
CA TYR A 589 -0.38 -26.95 1.46
C TYR A 589 0.70 -27.53 0.52
N GLY A 590 1.08 -28.78 0.73
CA GLY A 590 2.07 -29.49 -0.10
C GLY A 590 1.59 -29.74 -1.54
N CYS A 591 0.28 -29.99 -1.73
CA CYS A 591 -0.33 -30.22 -3.06
C CYS A 591 -0.80 -28.95 -3.74
N LEU A 592 -0.56 -27.75 -3.17
CA LEU A 592 -0.99 -26.45 -3.70
C LEU A 592 -2.52 -26.31 -3.82
N LEU A 593 -3.26 -27.09 -3.06
CA LEU A 593 -4.72 -27.05 -3.06
C LEU A 593 -5.24 -26.05 -2.04
N TYR A 594 -6.05 -25.10 -2.50
CA TYR A 594 -6.74 -24.13 -1.67
C TYR A 594 -8.23 -24.38 -1.71
N THR A 595 -8.87 -24.48 -0.53
CA THR A 595 -10.34 -24.62 -0.41
C THR A 595 -10.89 -23.45 0.38
N SER A 596 -11.99 -22.87 -0.08
CA SER A 596 -12.68 -21.78 0.60
C SER A 596 -14.18 -22.01 0.54
N PRO A 597 -14.79 -22.58 1.58
CA PRO A 597 -16.24 -22.64 1.69
C PRO A 597 -16.79 -21.23 1.93
N SER A 598 -17.80 -20.84 1.18
CA SER A 598 -18.45 -19.54 1.31
C SER A 598 -19.97 -19.72 1.37
N PRO A 599 -20.64 -19.25 2.43
CA PRO A 599 -22.08 -19.30 2.57
C PRO A 599 -22.80 -18.12 1.90
N ARG A 600 -22.12 -17.36 1.05
CA ARG A 600 -22.72 -16.20 0.39
C ARG A 600 -23.81 -16.61 -0.56
N ASP A 601 -24.98 -15.99 -0.43
CA ASP A 601 -26.03 -16.06 -1.44
C ASP A 601 -25.54 -15.36 -2.71
N MET A 602 -25.53 -16.09 -3.81
CA MET A 602 -25.24 -15.52 -5.12
C MET A 602 -26.55 -15.00 -5.71
N ARG A 603 -26.61 -13.68 -5.92
CA ARG A 603 -27.68 -13.02 -6.67
C ARG A 603 -27.14 -12.44 -7.95
#